data_5c5f80a23855e4d29ca7f13b30cbe7cb
#
_entry.id   5c5f80a23855e4d29ca7f13b30cbe7cb
#
_cell.length_a   1.000
_cell.length_b   1.000
_cell.length_c   1.000
_cell.angle_alpha   90.00
_cell.angle_beta   90.00
_cell.angle_gamma   90.00
#
_symmetry.space_group_name_H-M   'P 1'
#
loop_
_entity.id
_entity.type
_entity.pdbx_description
1 polymer ?
#
loop_
_entity_poly.entity_id
_entity_poly.type
_entity_poly.pdbx_seq_one_letter_code
_entity_poly.pdbx_strand_id
1 'polypeptide(L)'
;TIAMMQKHRALISGSDQIPIWYSHINRIFQSRSFGSHNILNGTFCYHRNYLKKHRYDDDCNLGEEKSFTDNFSVNPLQLPGERTILCISHSHNTFDKDFILGASTPVNATLTDIVRDPLLRNAYLSLHNATHHQAINHQAIDQIVLLNLDKRPDRLQQIREELALLHIPPEKITRLAASEDQNGQRGRRQSHLQALRLAQQRGWQNYLLLEDDAVILKQEK
;
A
#
# COMPACT_ATOMS: atom_id res chain seq x y z
N THR A 1 16.47 12.91 13.77
CA THR A 1 15.43 12.33 14.65
C THR A 1 16.03 11.85 15.97
N ILE A 2 17.01 10.94 15.96
CA ILE A 2 17.59 10.36 17.20
C ILE A 2 18.13 11.43 18.15
N ALA A 3 18.92 12.40 17.66
CA ALA A 3 19.45 13.49 18.48
C ALA A 3 18.33 14.35 19.11
N MET A 4 17.24 14.59 18.36
CA MET A 4 16.07 15.28 18.90
C MET A 4 15.38 14.47 20.00
N MET A 5 15.18 13.16 19.77
CA MET A 5 14.60 12.29 20.79
C MET A 5 15.44 12.28 22.07
N GLN A 6 16.76 12.19 21.94
CA GLN A 6 17.68 12.27 23.10
C GLN A 6 17.59 13.60 23.83
N LYS A 7 17.62 14.72 23.08
CA LYS A 7 17.49 16.08 23.66
C LYS A 7 16.18 16.24 24.43
N HIS A 8 15.07 15.74 23.92
CA HIS A 8 13.74 15.86 24.50
C HIS A 8 13.36 14.67 25.41
N ARG A 9 14.25 13.70 25.60
CA ARG A 9 14.00 12.46 26.36
C ARG A 9 12.75 11.72 25.90
N ALA A 10 12.43 11.82 24.59
CA ALA A 10 11.26 11.19 24.01
C ALA A 10 11.52 9.71 23.72
N LEU A 11 10.57 8.85 24.06
CA LEU A 11 10.62 7.42 23.77
C LEU A 11 10.07 7.07 22.41
N ILE A 12 9.22 7.93 21.85
CA ILE A 12 8.65 7.80 20.51
C ILE A 12 8.57 9.17 19.85
N SER A 13 8.76 9.18 18.54
CA SER A 13 8.58 10.35 17.69
C SER A 13 7.93 9.93 16.38
N GLY A 14 7.28 10.86 15.73
CA GLY A 14 6.66 10.68 14.42
C GLY A 14 6.07 11.99 13.93
N SER A 15 5.29 11.95 12.88
CA SER A 15 4.58 13.11 12.37
C SER A 15 3.10 12.82 12.26
N ASP A 16 2.30 13.81 12.60
CA ASP A 16 0.85 13.80 12.39
C ASP A 16 0.46 14.33 11.00
N GLN A 17 1.44 14.75 10.23
CA GLN A 17 1.27 15.26 8.87
C GLN A 17 2.31 14.63 7.94
N ILE A 18 1.93 14.35 6.70
CA ILE A 18 2.86 13.85 5.68
C ILE A 18 2.62 14.53 4.34
N PRO A 19 3.66 14.80 3.56
CA PRO A 19 3.51 15.12 2.15
C PRO A 19 3.10 13.86 1.39
N ILE A 20 2.10 14.02 0.51
CA ILE A 20 1.56 12.96 -0.34
C ILE A 20 1.72 13.42 -1.79
N TRP A 21 2.45 12.65 -2.58
CA TRP A 21 2.46 12.84 -4.02
C TRP A 21 1.36 12.03 -4.67
N TYR A 22 0.44 12.71 -5.33
CA TYR A 22 -0.66 12.10 -6.06
C TYR A 22 -0.25 11.88 -7.51
N SER A 23 -0.05 10.62 -7.88
CA SER A 23 0.46 10.25 -9.22
C SER A 23 -0.46 10.70 -10.34
N HIS A 24 -1.78 10.64 -10.17
CA HIS A 24 -2.76 10.96 -11.22
C HIS A 24 -2.74 12.45 -11.62
N ILE A 25 -2.38 13.36 -10.70
CA ILE A 25 -2.28 14.81 -10.98
C ILE A 25 -0.84 15.33 -10.94
N ASN A 26 0.14 14.46 -10.67
CA ASN A 26 1.57 14.77 -10.54
C ASN A 26 1.84 15.99 -9.62
N ARG A 27 1.18 16.02 -8.47
CA ARG A 27 1.30 17.11 -7.50
C ARG A 27 1.47 16.59 -6.07
N ILE A 28 2.11 17.40 -5.24
CA ILE A 28 2.33 17.09 -3.83
C ILE A 28 1.40 17.96 -2.98
N PHE A 29 0.78 17.32 -2.00
CA PHE A 29 -0.04 17.99 -0.99
C PHE A 29 0.42 17.58 0.40
N GLN A 30 0.40 18.51 1.32
CA GLN A 30 0.59 18.25 2.73
C GLN A 30 -0.74 17.87 3.36
N SER A 31 -0.83 16.70 4.00
CA SER A 31 -2.03 16.33 4.73
C SER A 31 -2.34 17.32 5.85
N ARG A 32 -3.60 17.41 6.24
CA ARG A 32 -3.96 18.15 7.47
C ARG A 32 -3.29 17.51 8.69
N SER A 33 -3.18 18.25 9.77
CA SER A 33 -2.81 17.73 11.08
C SER A 33 -3.91 16.78 11.60
N PHE A 34 -3.50 15.65 12.14
CA PHE A 34 -4.38 14.73 12.84
C PHE A 34 -4.38 14.97 14.36
N GLY A 35 -3.60 15.95 14.83
CA GLY A 35 -3.51 16.36 16.23
C GLY A 35 -2.22 15.94 16.94
N SER A 36 -1.85 16.68 17.98
CA SER A 36 -0.55 16.56 18.66
C SER A 36 -0.23 15.19 19.26
N HIS A 37 -1.23 14.39 19.56
CA HIS A 37 -1.08 13.03 20.08
C HIS A 37 -1.08 11.96 18.97
N ASN A 38 -1.41 12.36 17.74
CA ASN A 38 -1.41 11.46 16.61
C ASN A 38 -0.03 11.49 15.93
N ILE A 39 0.43 10.34 15.52
CA ILE A 39 1.57 10.16 14.64
C ILE A 39 1.25 9.02 13.68
N LEU A 40 1.69 9.15 12.45
CA LEU A 40 1.41 8.17 11.41
C LEU A 40 2.46 7.07 11.42
N ASN A 41 2.05 5.81 11.34
CA ASN A 41 2.90 4.62 11.50
C ASN A 41 4.17 4.67 10.63
N GLY A 42 4.07 5.07 9.36
CA GLY A 42 5.22 5.20 8.45
C GLY A 42 6.27 6.22 8.90
N THR A 43 5.99 7.04 9.92
CA THR A 43 6.89 8.10 10.42
C THR A 43 7.53 7.76 11.76
N PHE A 44 7.18 6.62 12.37
CA PHE A 44 7.62 6.26 13.72
C PHE A 44 9.12 6.06 13.84
N CYS A 45 9.68 6.67 14.87
CA CYS A 45 10.98 6.31 15.41
C CYS A 45 10.82 6.17 16.94
N TYR A 46 11.21 5.03 17.49
CA TYR A 46 11.04 4.78 18.92
C TYR A 46 12.26 4.13 19.55
N HIS A 47 12.47 4.41 20.81
CA HIS A 47 13.50 3.78 21.61
C HIS A 47 13.04 2.38 22.04
N ARG A 48 13.95 1.40 22.08
CA ARG A 48 13.63 0.00 22.47
C ARG A 48 12.86 -0.13 23.79
N ASN A 49 13.05 0.80 24.73
CA ASN A 49 12.32 0.79 25.99
C ASN A 49 10.83 1.09 25.84
N TYR A 50 10.42 1.73 24.74
CA TYR A 50 9.02 1.95 24.43
C TYR A 50 8.28 0.62 24.24
N LEU A 51 8.91 -0.35 23.59
CA LEU A 51 8.35 -1.70 23.34
C LEU A 51 8.14 -2.53 24.60
N LYS A 52 8.66 -2.11 25.75
CA LYS A 52 8.40 -2.82 27.03
C LYS A 52 6.94 -2.68 27.47
N LYS A 53 6.25 -1.63 27.03
CA LYS A 53 4.87 -1.30 27.44
C LYS A 53 3.90 -1.20 26.28
N HIS A 54 4.38 -1.00 25.05
CA HIS A 54 3.55 -0.74 23.89
C HIS A 54 3.82 -1.77 22.80
N ARG A 55 2.76 -2.31 22.20
CA ARG A 55 2.81 -3.30 21.12
C ARG A 55 1.72 -2.99 20.11
N TYR A 56 1.94 -3.43 18.89
CA TYR A 56 0.87 -3.50 17.89
C TYR A 56 -0.14 -4.57 18.30
N ASP A 57 -1.37 -4.32 17.96
CA ASP A 57 -2.42 -5.32 18.05
C ASP A 57 -2.37 -6.17 16.77
N ASP A 58 -2.03 -7.44 16.92
CA ASP A 58 -1.88 -8.37 15.79
C ASP A 58 -3.21 -8.68 15.09
N ASP A 59 -4.35 -8.39 15.75
CA ASP A 59 -5.69 -8.57 15.20
C ASP A 59 -6.24 -7.30 14.54
N CYS A 60 -5.52 -6.18 14.63
CA CYS A 60 -5.92 -4.90 14.05
C CYS A 60 -5.49 -4.80 12.59
N ASN A 61 -6.46 -4.63 11.67
CA ASN A 61 -6.20 -4.52 10.24
C ASN A 61 -6.05 -3.08 9.74
N LEU A 62 -6.49 -2.10 10.51
CA LEU A 62 -6.46 -0.67 10.16
C LEU A 62 -6.30 0.16 11.43
N GLY A 63 -5.46 1.21 11.36
CA GLY A 63 -5.27 2.12 12.47
C GLY A 63 -4.47 1.51 13.63
N GLU A 64 -3.50 0.66 13.30
CA GLU A 64 -2.59 0.02 14.24
C GLU A 64 -1.84 1.03 15.12
N GLU A 65 -1.76 2.28 14.68
CA GLU A 65 -1.22 3.39 15.49
C GLU A 65 -1.96 3.54 16.82
N LYS A 66 -3.27 3.28 16.82
CA LYS A 66 -4.12 3.42 17.99
C LYS A 66 -3.68 2.52 19.13
N SER A 67 -3.43 1.24 18.87
CA SER A 67 -2.95 0.29 19.86
C SER A 67 -1.52 0.61 20.28
N PHE A 68 -0.65 0.92 19.33
CA PHE A 68 0.75 1.20 19.59
C PHE A 68 0.98 2.49 20.38
N THR A 69 0.07 3.45 20.30
CA THR A 69 0.13 4.73 21.03
C THR A 69 -0.85 4.79 22.22
N ASP A 70 -1.34 3.66 22.66
CA ASP A 70 -2.21 3.55 23.84
C ASP A 70 -3.49 4.40 23.70
N ASN A 71 -4.23 4.19 22.61
CA ASN A 71 -5.38 5.02 22.21
C ASN A 71 -5.03 6.51 22.04
N PHE A 72 -3.87 6.82 21.47
CA PHE A 72 -3.37 8.19 21.28
C PHE A 72 -3.20 8.95 22.61
N SER A 73 -2.99 8.26 23.72
CA SER A 73 -2.70 8.87 25.03
C SER A 73 -1.23 9.21 25.23
N VAL A 74 -0.35 8.57 24.44
CA VAL A 74 1.08 8.87 24.45
C VAL A 74 1.31 10.27 23.90
N ASN A 75 2.27 11.00 24.50
CA ASN A 75 2.71 12.30 23.98
C ASN A 75 4.00 12.12 23.14
N PRO A 76 3.91 11.94 21.83
CA PRO A 76 5.08 11.72 20.98
C PRO A 76 5.81 13.03 20.72
N LEU A 77 7.11 12.93 20.44
CA LEU A 77 7.85 14.05 19.87
C LEU A 77 7.41 14.24 18.42
N GLN A 78 6.68 15.32 18.15
CA GLN A 78 6.24 15.66 16.82
C GLN A 78 7.41 16.09 15.92
N LEU A 79 7.46 15.51 14.73
CA LEU A 79 8.45 15.83 13.71
C LEU A 79 7.77 16.59 12.56
N PRO A 80 8.47 17.53 11.93
CA PRO A 80 7.96 18.19 10.72
C PRO A 80 7.68 17.15 9.62
N GLY A 81 6.45 17.11 9.09
CA GLY A 81 6.00 16.12 8.11
C GLY A 81 6.89 16.06 6.87
N GLU A 82 7.30 17.23 6.38
CA GLU A 82 8.16 17.39 5.20
C GLU A 82 9.57 16.78 5.36
N ARG A 83 9.95 16.39 6.59
CA ARG A 83 11.25 15.79 6.92
C ARG A 83 11.16 14.33 7.32
N THR A 84 10.02 13.71 7.17
CA THR A 84 9.79 12.33 7.58
C THR A 84 9.74 11.40 6.38
N ILE A 85 8.65 11.42 5.63
CA ILE A 85 8.38 10.51 4.53
C ILE A 85 7.61 11.23 3.44
N LEU A 86 7.87 10.91 2.17
CA LEU A 86 6.96 11.22 1.06
C LEU A 86 6.06 10.01 0.83
N CYS A 87 4.78 10.17 1.09
CA CYS A 87 3.79 9.15 0.77
C CYS A 87 3.44 9.20 -0.72
N ILE A 88 3.24 8.05 -1.34
CA ILE A 88 2.82 7.95 -2.74
C ILE A 88 1.35 7.53 -2.80
N SER A 89 0.54 8.30 -3.51
CA SER A 89 -0.83 7.94 -3.86
C SER A 89 -0.90 7.57 -5.33
N HIS A 90 -1.32 6.37 -5.63
CA HIS A 90 -1.53 5.84 -6.98
C HIS A 90 -2.70 4.86 -6.99
N SER A 91 -3.22 4.55 -8.17
CA SER A 91 -4.43 3.73 -8.35
C SER A 91 -4.38 2.32 -7.75
N HIS A 92 -3.18 1.80 -7.44
CA HIS A 92 -2.98 0.47 -6.86
C HIS A 92 -2.73 0.50 -5.34
N ASN A 93 -2.96 1.63 -4.67
CA ASN A 93 -2.88 1.65 -3.21
C ASN A 93 -4.03 0.84 -2.60
N THR A 94 -3.75 0.01 -1.61
CA THR A 94 -4.77 -0.71 -0.83
C THR A 94 -5.75 0.24 -0.15
N PHE A 95 -5.27 1.43 0.20
CA PHE A 95 -6.06 2.48 0.83
C PHE A 95 -6.07 3.71 -0.05
N ASP A 96 -7.24 4.09 -0.52
CA ASP A 96 -7.43 5.32 -1.29
C ASP A 96 -7.12 6.54 -0.43
N LYS A 97 -6.26 7.42 -0.94
CA LYS A 97 -5.86 8.65 -0.27
C LYS A 97 -6.56 9.90 -0.82
N ASP A 98 -7.36 9.75 -1.85
CA ASP A 98 -8.04 10.88 -2.50
C ASP A 98 -9.04 11.55 -1.57
N PHE A 99 -9.61 10.80 -0.60
CA PHE A 99 -10.47 11.39 0.43
C PHE A 99 -9.73 12.39 1.33
N ILE A 100 -8.39 12.29 1.45
CA ILE A 100 -7.57 13.24 2.23
C ILE A 100 -7.28 14.48 1.39
N LEU A 101 -7.27 14.37 0.06
CA LEU A 101 -6.87 15.44 -0.86
C LEU A 101 -7.67 16.73 -0.64
N GLY A 102 -8.99 16.61 -0.46
CA GLY A 102 -9.87 17.76 -0.23
C GLY A 102 -9.58 18.56 1.05
N ALA A 103 -8.88 17.95 2.02
CA ALA A 103 -8.48 18.56 3.28
C ALA A 103 -6.97 18.84 3.35
N SER A 104 -6.25 18.67 2.25
CA SER A 104 -4.79 18.83 2.16
C SER A 104 -4.42 20.17 1.53
N THR A 105 -3.24 20.66 1.85
CA THR A 105 -2.72 21.93 1.31
C THR A 105 -1.71 21.65 0.20
N PRO A 106 -1.82 22.30 -0.98
CA PRO A 106 -0.83 22.16 -2.03
C PRO A 106 0.58 22.56 -1.56
N VAL A 107 1.58 21.76 -1.89
CA VAL A 107 2.98 22.06 -1.65
C VAL A 107 3.59 22.62 -2.93
N ASN A 108 4.28 23.75 -2.83
CA ASN A 108 4.97 24.35 -3.97
C ASN A 108 6.35 23.68 -4.20
N ALA A 109 6.32 22.38 -4.41
CA ALA A 109 7.48 21.57 -4.77
C ALA A 109 7.05 20.46 -5.72
N THR A 110 7.95 20.05 -6.59
CA THR A 110 7.77 18.93 -7.51
C THR A 110 8.40 17.66 -6.94
N LEU A 111 8.08 16.52 -7.53
CA LEU A 111 8.76 15.27 -7.20
C LEU A 111 10.28 15.37 -7.42
N THR A 112 10.72 16.14 -8.40
CA THR A 112 12.14 16.38 -8.71
C THR A 112 12.86 17.14 -7.60
N ASP A 113 12.17 18.04 -6.91
CA ASP A 113 12.76 18.81 -5.81
C ASP A 113 12.97 17.96 -4.55
N ILE A 114 12.13 16.95 -4.37
CA ILE A 114 12.12 16.11 -3.17
C ILE A 114 12.94 14.83 -3.38
N VAL A 115 12.71 14.13 -4.49
CA VAL A 115 13.36 12.84 -4.80
C VAL A 115 14.62 13.09 -5.62
N ARG A 116 15.78 13.12 -4.95
CA ARG A 116 17.08 13.41 -5.58
C ARG A 116 17.60 12.25 -6.41
N ASP A 117 17.33 11.02 -6.01
CA ASP A 117 17.74 9.82 -6.75
C ASP A 117 17.00 9.73 -8.09
N PRO A 118 17.70 9.76 -9.25
CA PRO A 118 17.07 9.76 -10.55
C PRO A 118 16.32 8.45 -10.86
N LEU A 119 16.84 7.30 -10.41
CA LEU A 119 16.21 6.00 -10.66
C LEU A 119 14.90 5.90 -9.90
N LEU A 120 14.91 6.26 -8.62
CA LEU A 120 13.72 6.28 -7.77
C LEU A 120 12.69 7.28 -8.29
N ARG A 121 13.13 8.47 -8.70
CA ARG A 121 12.25 9.48 -9.28
C ARG A 121 11.59 9.01 -10.56
N ASN A 122 12.35 8.39 -11.47
CA ASN A 122 11.82 7.86 -12.72
C ASN A 122 10.82 6.72 -12.46
N ALA A 123 11.09 5.87 -11.48
CA ALA A 123 10.14 4.85 -11.05
C ALA A 123 8.82 5.45 -10.53
N TYR A 124 8.86 6.55 -9.79
CA TYR A 124 7.65 7.24 -9.35
C TYR A 124 6.94 7.93 -10.53
N LEU A 125 7.66 8.64 -11.39
CA LEU A 125 7.06 9.27 -12.57
C LEU A 125 6.44 8.26 -13.53
N SER A 126 6.92 7.02 -13.57
CA SER A 126 6.28 5.97 -14.34
C SER A 126 4.88 5.63 -13.83
N LEU A 127 4.60 5.79 -12.54
CA LEU A 127 3.26 5.64 -11.98
C LEU A 127 2.30 6.74 -12.47
N HIS A 128 2.80 7.95 -12.71
CA HIS A 128 2.01 9.02 -13.34
C HIS A 128 1.71 8.72 -14.80
N ASN A 129 2.73 8.27 -15.54
CA ASN A 129 2.61 7.95 -16.94
C ASN A 129 1.79 6.65 -17.17
N ALA A 130 1.77 5.73 -16.21
CA ALA A 130 0.98 4.51 -16.27
C ALA A 130 -0.54 4.78 -16.17
N THR A 131 -0.96 5.97 -15.73
CA THR A 131 -2.35 6.41 -15.89
C THR A 131 -2.75 6.63 -17.34
N HIS A 132 -1.77 6.69 -18.25
CA HIS A 132 -1.94 6.66 -19.71
C HIS A 132 -1.57 5.26 -20.23
N HIS A 133 -2.49 4.32 -20.09
CA HIS A 133 -2.57 3.05 -20.84
C HIS A 133 -1.25 2.40 -21.34
N GLN A 134 -0.67 1.55 -20.55
CA GLN A 134 -0.16 0.32 -21.14
C GLN A 134 -1.15 -0.80 -20.78
N ALA A 135 -1.86 -1.30 -21.80
CA ALA A 135 -2.52 -2.59 -21.69
C ALA A 135 -1.51 -3.56 -21.06
N ILE A 136 -1.94 -4.31 -20.05
CA ILE A 136 -1.08 -5.32 -19.43
C ILE A 136 -0.50 -6.13 -20.57
N ASN A 137 0.82 -6.05 -20.76
CA ASN A 137 1.47 -6.90 -21.75
C ASN A 137 1.45 -8.33 -21.22
N HIS A 138 0.30 -9.00 -21.37
CA HIS A 138 0.10 -10.36 -20.91
C HIS A 138 1.07 -11.36 -21.57
N GLN A 139 1.74 -10.98 -22.67
CA GLN A 139 2.79 -11.79 -23.29
C GLN A 139 4.07 -11.82 -22.44
N ALA A 140 4.33 -10.79 -21.63
CA ALA A 140 5.47 -10.76 -20.72
C ALA A 140 5.21 -11.52 -19.41
N ILE A 141 3.98 -12.01 -19.20
CA ILE A 141 3.57 -12.75 -18.00
C ILE A 141 3.40 -14.22 -18.38
N ASP A 142 4.08 -15.12 -17.68
CA ASP A 142 3.96 -16.56 -17.92
C ASP A 142 2.56 -17.06 -17.57
N GLN A 143 2.03 -16.59 -16.42
CA GLN A 143 0.72 -17.03 -15.93
C GLN A 143 0.07 -15.96 -15.06
N ILE A 144 -1.27 -15.95 -15.02
CA ILE A 144 -2.08 -15.23 -14.04
C ILE A 144 -2.61 -16.25 -13.04
N VAL A 145 -2.26 -16.09 -11.78
CA VAL A 145 -2.79 -16.93 -10.69
C VAL A 145 -3.92 -16.17 -10.02
N LEU A 146 -5.11 -16.73 -10.07
CA LEU A 146 -6.32 -16.15 -9.50
C LEU A 146 -6.68 -16.87 -8.20
N LEU A 147 -6.56 -16.17 -7.08
CA LEU A 147 -6.99 -16.67 -5.77
C LEU A 147 -8.49 -16.45 -5.62
N ASN A 148 -9.21 -17.54 -5.33
CA ASN A 148 -10.65 -17.48 -5.11
C ASN A 148 -11.08 -18.55 -4.11
N LEU A 149 -11.91 -18.16 -3.15
CA LEU A 149 -12.54 -19.10 -2.20
C LEU A 149 -13.59 -19.97 -2.92
N ASP A 150 -13.61 -21.26 -2.63
CA ASP A 150 -14.55 -22.21 -3.26
C ASP A 150 -16.02 -21.81 -3.03
N LYS A 151 -16.31 -21.15 -1.91
CA LYS A 151 -17.63 -20.66 -1.59
C LYS A 151 -18.05 -19.36 -2.31
N ARG A 152 -17.16 -18.78 -3.14
CA ARG A 152 -17.41 -17.54 -3.87
C ARG A 152 -17.30 -17.73 -5.41
N PRO A 153 -18.14 -18.61 -5.98
CA PRO A 153 -18.19 -18.78 -7.44
C PRO A 153 -18.67 -17.52 -8.17
N ASP A 154 -19.47 -16.69 -7.50
CA ASP A 154 -19.92 -15.39 -7.98
C ASP A 154 -18.76 -14.47 -8.34
N ARG A 155 -17.79 -14.33 -7.44
CA ARG A 155 -16.58 -13.50 -7.65
C ARG A 155 -15.66 -14.09 -8.71
N LEU A 156 -15.54 -15.42 -8.74
CA LEU A 156 -14.78 -16.09 -9.78
C LEU A 156 -15.31 -15.78 -11.18
N GLN A 157 -16.61 -15.77 -11.35
CA GLN A 157 -17.25 -15.45 -12.61
C GLN A 157 -17.01 -13.98 -12.98
N GLN A 158 -17.21 -13.06 -12.05
CA GLN A 158 -16.99 -11.62 -12.24
C GLN A 158 -15.58 -11.31 -12.73
N ILE A 159 -14.56 -11.78 -12.02
CA ILE A 159 -13.17 -11.48 -12.39
C ILE A 159 -12.77 -12.13 -13.72
N ARG A 160 -13.32 -13.31 -14.05
CA ARG A 160 -13.11 -13.93 -15.36
C ARG A 160 -13.70 -13.11 -16.50
N GLU A 161 -14.88 -12.54 -16.32
CA GLU A 161 -15.50 -11.65 -17.31
C GLU A 161 -14.66 -10.38 -17.51
N GLU A 162 -14.11 -9.80 -16.44
CA GLU A 162 -13.21 -8.65 -16.54
C GLU A 162 -11.90 -9.00 -17.27
N LEU A 163 -11.31 -10.15 -16.97
CA LEU A 163 -10.10 -10.61 -17.66
C LEU A 163 -10.34 -10.91 -19.14
N ALA A 164 -11.52 -11.45 -19.48
CA ALA A 164 -11.91 -11.67 -20.87
C ALA A 164 -12.04 -10.34 -21.67
N LEU A 165 -12.55 -9.28 -21.03
CA LEU A 165 -12.61 -7.95 -21.64
C LEU A 165 -11.22 -7.35 -21.94
N LEU A 166 -10.19 -7.82 -21.23
CA LEU A 166 -8.78 -7.47 -21.50
C LEU A 166 -8.12 -8.38 -22.54
N HIS A 167 -8.90 -9.25 -23.18
CA HIS A 167 -8.41 -10.24 -24.14
C HIS A 167 -7.34 -11.19 -23.59
N ILE A 168 -7.41 -11.50 -22.28
CA ILE A 168 -6.49 -12.46 -21.67
C ILE A 168 -6.97 -13.87 -22.00
N PRO A 169 -6.09 -14.69 -22.64
CA PRO A 169 -6.46 -16.05 -22.99
C PRO A 169 -6.74 -16.90 -21.74
N PRO A 170 -7.80 -17.73 -21.72
CA PRO A 170 -8.16 -18.55 -20.57
C PRO A 170 -7.04 -19.49 -20.08
N GLU A 171 -6.20 -19.99 -20.99
CA GLU A 171 -5.05 -20.82 -20.68
C GLU A 171 -3.96 -20.10 -19.89
N LYS A 172 -3.95 -18.78 -19.93
CA LYS A 172 -3.08 -17.94 -19.11
C LYS A 172 -3.60 -17.73 -17.68
N ILE A 173 -4.77 -18.26 -17.36
CA ILE A 173 -5.40 -18.07 -16.06
C ILE A 173 -5.42 -19.41 -15.30
N THR A 174 -4.71 -19.47 -14.20
CA THR A 174 -4.76 -20.60 -13.26
C THR A 174 -5.51 -20.19 -12.00
N ARG A 175 -6.66 -20.81 -11.75
CA ARG A 175 -7.35 -20.65 -10.48
C ARG A 175 -6.64 -21.47 -9.40
N LEU A 176 -6.41 -20.85 -8.26
CA LEU A 176 -5.94 -21.48 -7.04
C LEU A 176 -6.99 -21.28 -5.95
N ALA A 177 -7.46 -22.39 -5.35
CA ALA A 177 -8.38 -22.33 -4.24
C ALA A 177 -7.73 -21.59 -3.06
N ALA A 178 -8.31 -20.48 -2.64
CA ALA A 178 -7.79 -19.71 -1.52
C ALA A 178 -8.02 -20.45 -0.19
N SER A 179 -7.04 -20.37 0.70
CA SER A 179 -7.13 -20.98 2.02
C SER A 179 -8.13 -20.21 2.88
N GLU A 180 -9.08 -20.93 3.42
CA GLU A 180 -10.03 -20.36 4.39
C GLU A 180 -9.44 -20.50 5.80
N ASP A 181 -9.44 -19.42 6.57
CA ASP A 181 -9.00 -19.39 7.96
C ASP A 181 -9.90 -18.39 8.72
N GLN A 182 -10.19 -18.65 9.98
CA GLN A 182 -10.94 -17.73 10.84
C GLN A 182 -10.25 -16.37 10.96
N ASN A 183 -8.92 -16.38 10.94
CA ASN A 183 -8.11 -15.18 10.74
C ASN A 183 -7.87 -14.99 9.24
N GLY A 184 -8.61 -14.07 8.61
CA GLY A 184 -8.54 -13.80 7.17
C GLY A 184 -7.13 -13.48 6.67
N GLN A 185 -6.29 -12.82 7.48
CA GLN A 185 -4.89 -12.55 7.12
C GLN A 185 -4.07 -13.83 7.04
N ARG A 186 -4.29 -14.79 7.94
CA ARG A 186 -3.60 -16.08 7.92
C ARG A 186 -3.99 -16.86 6.66
N GLY A 187 -5.28 -16.92 6.32
CA GLY A 187 -5.77 -17.54 5.10
C GLY A 187 -5.17 -16.92 3.83
N ARG A 188 -5.16 -15.57 3.76
CA ARG A 188 -4.53 -14.84 2.65
C ARG A 188 -3.04 -15.18 2.53
N ARG A 189 -2.29 -15.11 3.63
CA ARG A 189 -0.86 -15.46 3.64
C ARG A 189 -0.60 -16.89 3.17
N GLN A 190 -1.41 -17.84 3.58
CA GLN A 190 -1.30 -19.24 3.13
C GLN A 190 -1.55 -19.36 1.63
N SER A 191 -2.58 -18.68 1.11
CA SER A 191 -2.91 -18.65 -0.32
C SER A 191 -1.77 -18.09 -1.17
N HIS A 192 -1.16 -17.00 -0.72
CA HIS A 192 0.00 -16.41 -1.39
C HIS A 192 1.22 -17.34 -1.39
N LEU A 193 1.49 -18.03 -0.27
CA LEU A 193 2.55 -19.02 -0.20
C LEU A 193 2.30 -20.22 -1.13
N GLN A 194 1.06 -20.64 -1.28
CA GLN A 194 0.68 -21.70 -2.23
C GLN A 194 0.91 -21.26 -3.68
N ALA A 195 0.55 -20.01 -4.01
CA ALA A 195 0.79 -19.44 -5.34
C ALA A 195 2.29 -19.37 -5.68
N LEU A 196 3.13 -18.94 -4.73
CA LEU A 196 4.59 -18.95 -4.89
C LEU A 196 5.15 -20.37 -5.13
N ARG A 197 4.70 -21.35 -4.36
CA ARG A 197 5.10 -22.76 -4.54
C ARG A 197 4.66 -23.30 -5.90
N LEU A 198 3.45 -22.98 -6.32
CA LEU A 198 2.95 -23.37 -7.63
C LEU A 198 3.79 -22.77 -8.76
N ALA A 199 4.10 -21.48 -8.68
CA ALA A 199 4.94 -20.79 -9.65
C ALA A 199 6.34 -21.44 -9.73
N GLN A 200 6.94 -21.74 -8.60
CA GLN A 200 8.24 -22.42 -8.51
C GLN A 200 8.18 -23.83 -9.14
N GLN A 201 7.15 -24.61 -8.83
CA GLN A 201 6.96 -25.95 -9.40
C GLN A 201 6.75 -25.94 -10.91
N ARG A 202 6.09 -24.89 -11.43
CA ARG A 202 5.82 -24.72 -12.86
C ARG A 202 6.94 -24.02 -13.63
N GLY A 203 7.96 -23.53 -12.94
CA GLY A 203 9.09 -22.80 -13.54
C GLY A 203 8.73 -21.44 -14.10
N TRP A 204 7.62 -20.83 -13.66
CA TRP A 204 7.24 -19.48 -14.11
C TRP A 204 8.24 -18.45 -13.59
N GLN A 205 8.72 -17.62 -14.51
CA GLN A 205 9.64 -16.53 -14.19
C GLN A 205 8.88 -15.29 -13.75
N ASN A 206 7.76 -15.00 -14.42
CA ASN A 206 6.91 -13.85 -14.13
C ASN A 206 5.45 -14.31 -14.06
N TYR A 207 4.81 -14.11 -12.94
CA TYR A 207 3.37 -14.35 -12.84
C TYR A 207 2.67 -13.20 -12.14
N LEU A 208 1.43 -12.95 -12.52
CA LEU A 208 0.55 -11.99 -11.89
C LEU A 208 -0.36 -12.74 -10.90
N LEU A 209 -0.37 -12.30 -9.64
CA LEU A 209 -1.28 -12.82 -8.63
C LEU A 209 -2.45 -11.85 -8.46
N LEU A 210 -3.66 -12.34 -8.62
CA LEU A 210 -4.90 -11.58 -8.42
C LEU A 210 -5.74 -12.27 -7.34
N GLU A 211 -6.37 -11.46 -6.48
CA GLU A 211 -7.47 -11.90 -5.62
C GLU A 211 -8.80 -11.73 -6.38
N ASP A 212 -9.83 -12.46 -6.00
CA ASP A 212 -11.12 -12.49 -6.72
C ASP A 212 -11.97 -11.21 -6.53
N ASP A 213 -11.52 -10.27 -5.72
CA ASP A 213 -12.08 -8.93 -5.53
C ASP A 213 -11.25 -7.82 -6.23
N ALA A 214 -10.26 -8.21 -7.00
CA ALA A 214 -9.51 -7.27 -7.81
C ALA A 214 -10.44 -6.59 -8.83
N VAL A 215 -10.41 -5.27 -8.87
CA VAL A 215 -11.15 -4.46 -9.84
C VAL A 215 -10.20 -3.94 -10.89
N ILE A 216 -10.51 -4.20 -12.14
CA ILE A 216 -9.72 -3.72 -13.26
C ILE A 216 -10.34 -2.41 -13.73
N LEU A 217 -9.66 -1.31 -13.41
CA LEU A 217 -10.15 0.01 -13.78
C LEU A 217 -10.04 0.20 -15.30
N LYS A 218 -11.19 0.39 -15.95
CA LYS A 218 -11.24 0.85 -17.34
C LYS A 218 -11.11 2.36 -17.32
N GLN A 219 -10.18 2.90 -18.11
CA GLN A 219 -10.26 4.32 -18.40
C GLN A 219 -11.42 4.52 -19.39
N GLU A 220 -12.38 5.34 -19.01
CA GLU A 220 -13.32 5.90 -19.97
C GLU A 220 -12.53 6.81 -20.95
N LYS A 221 -12.81 6.65 -22.23
CA LYS A 221 -12.20 7.43 -23.31
C LYS A 221 -12.72 8.86 -23.30
#